data_89cd1170df12f725a841f38de8146677
#
_entry.id   89cd1170df12f725a841f38de8146677
#
_cell.length_a   1.000
_cell.length_b   1.000
_cell.length_c   1.000
_cell.angle_alpha   90.00
_cell.angle_beta   90.00
_cell.angle_gamma   90.00
#
_symmetry.space_group_name_H-M   'P 1'
#
loop_
_entity.id
_entity.type
_entity.pdbx_description
1 polymer ?
#
loop_
_entity_poly.entity_id
_entity_poly.type
_entity_poly.pdbx_seq_one_letter_code
_entity_poly.pdbx_strand_id
1 'polypeptide(L)'
;KHELLQVADHIIAHYYQRVPFVRNHPQAIDLDMLVMELMGGSIKMFPLSKDGSMLGMTAHERLIIRMELEDGTIICDTLRPKDIVIDSSLAGFHNTGVRNFTLAHEIGHQLLHIYYPLLALSDQLEEDCADIIAEGLLLPECLVRASMAFFQFPDTLSHISRSQLDMNYP
;
A
#
# COMPACT_ATOMS: atom_id res chain seq x y z
N LYS A 1 1.20 -8.41 -15.10
CA LYS A 1 0.13 -8.14 -14.14
C LYS A 1 -0.16 -9.35 -13.25
N HIS A 2 -0.39 -10.54 -13.81
CA HIS A 2 -0.76 -11.74 -13.02
C HIS A 2 0.30 -12.10 -11.95
N GLU A 3 1.59 -12.11 -12.29
CA GLU A 3 2.68 -12.41 -11.36
C GLU A 3 2.74 -11.38 -10.20
N LEU A 4 2.53 -10.10 -10.47
CA LEU A 4 2.52 -9.06 -9.45
C LEU A 4 1.34 -9.22 -8.47
N LEU A 5 0.17 -9.59 -8.97
CA LEU A 5 -0.96 -9.92 -8.10
C LEU A 5 -0.68 -11.16 -7.23
N GLN A 6 0.08 -12.14 -7.73
CA GLN A 6 0.51 -13.28 -6.92
C GLN A 6 1.46 -12.86 -5.76
N VAL A 7 2.28 -11.81 -5.95
CA VAL A 7 3.09 -11.26 -4.85
C VAL A 7 2.17 -10.71 -3.75
N ALA A 8 1.16 -9.92 -4.12
CA ALA A 8 0.18 -9.42 -3.17
C ALA A 8 -0.56 -10.57 -2.46
N ASP A 9 -1.05 -11.57 -3.20
CA ASP A 9 -1.75 -12.73 -2.64
C ASP A 9 -0.86 -13.53 -1.67
N HIS A 10 0.44 -13.66 -1.97
CA HIS A 10 1.39 -14.33 -1.08
C HIS A 10 1.55 -13.59 0.26
N ILE A 11 1.71 -12.28 0.22
CA ILE A 11 1.82 -11.42 1.40
C ILE A 11 0.51 -11.47 2.21
N ILE A 12 -0.63 -11.42 1.55
CA ILE A 12 -1.95 -11.52 2.18
C ILE A 12 -2.13 -12.87 2.88
N ALA A 13 -1.71 -13.96 2.26
CA ALA A 13 -1.76 -15.28 2.86
C ALA A 13 -0.91 -15.35 4.15
N HIS A 14 0.27 -14.74 4.14
CA HIS A 14 1.11 -14.61 5.34
C HIS A 14 0.46 -13.75 6.42
N TYR A 15 -0.16 -12.63 6.03
CA TYR A 15 -0.89 -11.75 6.95
C TYR A 15 -2.00 -12.53 7.68
N TYR A 16 -2.82 -13.30 6.94
CA TYR A 16 -3.89 -14.08 7.54
C TYR A 16 -3.42 -15.24 8.43
N GLN A 17 -2.22 -15.77 8.21
CA GLN A 17 -1.63 -16.75 9.12
C GLN A 17 -1.30 -16.13 10.48
N ARG A 18 -0.90 -14.86 10.51
CA ARG A 18 -0.55 -14.15 11.74
C ARG A 18 -1.73 -13.48 12.43
N VAL A 19 -2.79 -13.17 11.68
CA VAL A 19 -4.01 -12.54 12.18
C VAL A 19 -5.22 -13.45 11.91
N PRO A 20 -5.34 -14.58 12.64
CA PRO A 20 -6.37 -15.61 12.34
C PRO A 20 -7.80 -15.11 12.44
N PHE A 21 -8.05 -14.06 13.24
CA PHE A 21 -9.38 -13.47 13.42
C PHE A 21 -9.98 -12.94 12.13
N VAL A 22 -9.14 -12.33 11.29
CA VAL A 22 -9.56 -11.74 10.00
C VAL A 22 -10.00 -12.82 9.00
N ARG A 23 -9.49 -14.04 9.12
CA ARG A 23 -9.80 -15.15 8.21
C ARG A 23 -11.29 -15.51 8.17
N ASN A 24 -11.99 -15.30 9.27
CA ASN A 24 -13.40 -15.65 9.41
C ASN A 24 -14.36 -14.46 9.22
N HIS A 25 -13.82 -13.25 9.08
CA HIS A 25 -14.58 -12.02 8.92
C HIS A 25 -13.94 -11.19 7.82
N PRO A 26 -14.58 -11.07 6.64
CA PRO A 26 -14.03 -10.25 5.55
C PRO A 26 -13.93 -8.79 6.03
N GLN A 27 -12.72 -8.29 6.10
CA GLN A 27 -12.42 -6.90 6.40
C GLN A 27 -11.16 -6.47 5.66
N ALA A 28 -11.00 -5.16 5.44
CA ALA A 28 -9.81 -4.62 4.82
C ALA A 28 -8.54 -5.02 5.60
N ILE A 29 -7.44 -5.22 4.87
CA ILE A 29 -6.13 -5.49 5.47
C ILE A 29 -5.66 -4.24 6.21
N ASP A 30 -5.20 -4.43 7.44
CA ASP A 30 -4.49 -3.38 8.17
C ASP A 30 -3.07 -3.24 7.61
N LEU A 31 -2.88 -2.22 6.77
CA LEU A 31 -1.59 -1.97 6.10
C LEU A 31 -0.52 -1.51 7.09
N ASP A 32 -0.88 -0.81 8.15
CA ASP A 32 0.05 -0.39 9.21
C ASP A 32 0.62 -1.64 9.91
N MET A 33 -0.24 -2.58 10.25
CA MET A 33 0.17 -3.87 10.82
C MET A 33 1.02 -4.69 9.84
N LEU A 34 0.67 -4.68 8.55
CA LEU A 34 1.43 -5.38 7.51
C LEU A 34 2.87 -4.87 7.46
N VAL A 35 3.08 -3.56 7.46
CA VAL A 35 4.42 -2.96 7.45
C VAL A 35 5.20 -3.30 8.72
N MET A 36 4.60 -3.12 9.88
CA MET A 36 5.28 -3.31 11.16
C MET A 36 5.58 -4.78 11.47
N GLU A 37 4.60 -5.66 11.32
CA GLU A 37 4.69 -7.05 11.77
C GLU A 37 5.29 -8.00 10.73
N LEU A 38 5.03 -7.77 9.45
CA LEU A 38 5.52 -8.67 8.39
C LEU A 38 6.78 -8.15 7.71
N MET A 39 6.84 -6.85 7.42
CA MET A 39 7.98 -6.28 6.70
C MET A 39 9.08 -5.81 7.64
N GLY A 40 8.76 -5.56 8.91
CA GLY A 40 9.71 -5.08 9.92
C GLY A 40 10.17 -3.64 9.68
N GLY A 41 9.35 -2.85 8.98
CA GLY A 41 9.51 -1.43 8.75
C GLY A 41 8.76 -0.59 9.78
N SER A 42 8.81 0.72 9.61
CA SER A 42 7.98 1.68 10.35
C SER A 42 7.31 2.66 9.40
N ILE A 43 6.18 3.21 9.83
CA ILE A 43 5.48 4.25 9.08
C ILE A 43 5.69 5.56 9.80
N LYS A 44 6.13 6.57 9.06
CA LYS A 44 6.39 7.91 9.56
C LYS A 44 5.53 8.92 8.83
N MET A 45 5.17 9.98 9.52
CA MET A 45 4.52 11.15 8.92
C MET A 45 5.54 12.26 8.82
N PHE A 46 5.72 12.81 7.61
CA PHE A 46 6.69 13.87 7.35
C PHE A 46 6.20 14.72 6.16
N PRO A 47 6.35 16.04 6.15
CA PRO A 47 6.04 16.84 4.97
C PRO A 47 7.06 16.54 3.86
N LEU A 48 6.61 15.87 2.80
CA LEU A 48 7.49 15.41 1.72
C LEU A 48 7.68 16.45 0.62
N SER A 49 6.65 17.25 0.35
CA SER A 49 6.72 18.31 -0.66
C SER A 49 5.89 19.52 -0.24
N LYS A 50 6.29 20.72 -0.69
CA LYS A 50 5.56 21.97 -0.41
C LYS A 50 4.26 22.11 -1.21
N ASP A 51 4.21 21.49 -2.37
CA ASP A 51 3.11 21.57 -3.33
C ASP A 51 2.18 20.35 -3.27
N GLY A 52 2.46 19.38 -2.40
CA GLY A 52 1.67 18.14 -2.29
C GLY A 52 1.88 17.17 -3.45
N SER A 53 2.93 17.34 -4.25
CA SER A 53 3.22 16.46 -5.39
C SER A 53 3.73 15.08 -4.97
N MET A 54 4.31 14.97 -3.76
CA MET A 54 4.84 13.71 -3.20
C MET A 54 4.03 13.34 -1.98
N LEU A 55 3.26 12.26 -2.06
CA LEU A 55 2.38 11.80 -0.99
C LEU A 55 2.96 10.65 -0.17
N GLY A 56 3.91 9.91 -0.73
CA GLY A 56 4.58 8.80 -0.09
C GLY A 56 6.02 8.67 -0.53
N MET A 57 6.78 7.90 0.23
CA MET A 57 8.15 7.55 -0.09
C MET A 57 8.56 6.32 0.71
N THR A 58 9.25 5.39 0.07
CA THR A 58 9.81 4.22 0.73
C THR A 58 11.33 4.27 0.76
N ALA A 59 11.92 3.73 1.83
CA ALA A 59 13.36 3.68 1.99
C ALA A 59 13.90 2.26 1.75
N HIS A 60 14.74 2.07 0.73
CA HIS A 60 15.46 0.82 0.46
C HIS A 60 16.79 0.75 1.20
N GLU A 61 17.34 1.89 1.55
CA GLU A 61 18.58 2.03 2.31
C GLU A 61 18.43 3.10 3.40
N ARG A 62 19.46 3.28 4.20
CA ARG A 62 19.46 4.35 5.20
C ARG A 62 19.64 5.70 4.50
N LEU A 63 18.70 6.61 4.71
CA LEU A 63 18.76 7.96 4.16
C LEU A 63 18.27 9.01 5.17
N ILE A 64 18.64 10.26 4.93
CA ILE A 64 18.17 11.41 5.70
C ILE A 64 17.27 12.24 4.79
N ILE A 65 16.03 12.42 5.22
CA ILE A 65 15.08 13.34 4.57
C ILE A 65 15.14 14.70 5.26
N ARG A 66 14.94 15.76 4.49
CA ARG A 66 14.99 17.14 4.98
C ARG A 66 13.96 17.99 4.27
N MET A 67 13.26 18.81 5.03
CA MET A 67 12.29 19.78 4.53
C MET A 67 12.53 21.15 5.18
N GLU A 68 12.49 22.20 4.39
CA GLU A 68 12.46 23.59 4.85
C GLU A 68 11.00 24.07 4.85
N LEU A 69 10.50 24.42 6.01
CA LEU A 69 9.15 24.95 6.21
C LEU A 69 9.07 26.41 5.76
N GLU A 70 7.84 26.93 5.66
CA GLU A 70 7.59 28.32 5.22
C GLU A 70 8.22 29.38 6.12
N ASP A 71 8.38 29.09 7.41
CA ASP A 71 9.01 29.96 8.39
C ASP A 71 10.55 29.89 8.36
N GLY A 72 11.14 29.12 7.43
CA GLY A 72 12.58 28.88 7.34
C GLY A 72 13.10 27.80 8.29
N THR A 73 12.24 27.19 9.12
CA THR A 73 12.63 26.08 9.97
C THR A 73 12.99 24.86 9.13
N ILE A 74 14.12 24.24 9.45
CA ILE A 74 14.54 22.98 8.81
C ILE A 74 14.21 21.83 9.72
N ILE A 75 13.39 20.91 9.22
CA ILE A 75 13.14 19.64 9.85
C ILE A 75 13.85 18.52 9.10
N CYS A 76 14.31 17.51 9.82
CA CYS A 76 14.94 16.34 9.22
C CYS A 76 14.59 15.08 10.00
N ASP A 77 14.57 13.95 9.31
CA ASP A 77 14.43 12.63 9.92
C ASP A 77 15.38 11.65 9.24
N THR A 78 15.70 10.56 9.95
CA THR A 78 16.52 9.47 9.42
C THR A 78 15.65 8.26 9.19
N LEU A 79 15.63 7.77 7.97
CA LEU A 79 14.95 6.56 7.57
C LEU A 79 15.90 5.37 7.60
N ARG A 80 15.39 4.24 7.99
CA ARG A 80 16.05 2.94 7.89
C ARG A 80 15.49 2.18 6.69
N PRO A 81 16.18 1.16 6.18
CA PRO A 81 15.60 0.27 5.18
C PRO A 81 14.22 -0.24 5.62
N LYS A 82 13.26 -0.22 4.71
CA LYS A 82 11.86 -0.60 4.89
C LYS A 82 10.98 0.41 5.65
N ASP A 83 11.52 1.55 6.09
CA ASP A 83 10.67 2.63 6.59
C ASP A 83 9.89 3.24 5.42
N ILE A 84 8.62 3.51 5.66
CA ILE A 84 7.73 4.19 4.72
C ILE A 84 7.36 5.54 5.32
N VAL A 85 7.41 6.58 4.50
CA VAL A 85 6.98 7.93 4.88
C VAL A 85 5.70 8.25 4.11
N ILE A 86 4.72 8.74 4.83
CA ILE A 86 3.48 9.27 4.26
C ILE A 86 3.48 10.78 4.50
N ASP A 87 3.08 11.54 3.48
CA ASP A 87 3.03 12.98 3.61
C ASP A 87 2.09 13.42 4.73
N SER A 88 2.54 14.37 5.55
CA SER A 88 1.78 14.85 6.71
C SER A 88 0.44 15.50 6.36
N SER A 89 0.24 15.94 5.11
CA SER A 89 -1.06 16.43 4.63
C SER A 89 -2.14 15.34 4.63
N LEU A 90 -1.73 14.08 4.59
CA LEU A 90 -2.65 12.93 4.67
C LEU A 90 -3.01 12.53 6.10
N ALA A 91 -2.51 13.25 7.11
CA ALA A 91 -2.94 13.06 8.48
C ALA A 91 -4.40 13.51 8.64
N GLY A 92 -5.27 12.60 9.04
CA GLY A 92 -6.67 12.90 9.31
C GLY A 92 -7.64 11.98 8.63
N PHE A 93 -8.81 11.86 9.25
CA PHE A 93 -9.84 10.89 8.85
C PHE A 93 -10.36 11.07 7.41
N HIS A 94 -10.44 12.32 6.95
CA HIS A 94 -10.94 12.62 5.60
C HIS A 94 -10.04 12.12 4.47
N ASN A 95 -8.77 11.85 4.76
CA ASN A 95 -7.76 11.42 3.79
C ASN A 95 -7.48 9.91 3.85
N THR A 96 -8.26 9.14 4.61
CA THR A 96 -7.99 7.71 4.86
C THR A 96 -7.85 6.90 3.56
N GLY A 97 -8.69 7.14 2.56
CA GLY A 97 -8.62 6.45 1.27
C GLY A 97 -7.31 6.73 0.54
N VAL A 98 -6.95 8.01 0.40
CA VAL A 98 -5.70 8.43 -0.25
C VAL A 98 -4.49 7.91 0.53
N ARG A 99 -4.49 8.06 1.87
CA ARG A 99 -3.43 7.53 2.74
C ARG A 99 -3.23 6.02 2.55
N ASN A 100 -4.32 5.26 2.54
CA ASN A 100 -4.24 3.80 2.39
C ASN A 100 -3.72 3.41 1.01
N PHE A 101 -4.18 4.10 -0.05
CA PHE A 101 -3.64 3.87 -1.39
C PHE A 101 -2.15 4.20 -1.45
N THR A 102 -1.74 5.36 -0.97
CA THR A 102 -0.33 5.76 -0.91
C THR A 102 0.50 4.74 -0.13
N LEU A 103 0.02 4.30 1.05
CA LEU A 103 0.74 3.29 1.84
C LEU A 103 0.85 1.95 1.11
N ALA A 104 -0.22 1.49 0.45
CA ALA A 104 -0.20 0.26 -0.33
C ALA A 104 0.76 0.35 -1.52
N HIS A 105 0.84 1.51 -2.17
CA HIS A 105 1.76 1.81 -3.26
C HIS A 105 3.23 1.73 -2.80
N GLU A 106 3.56 2.37 -1.68
CA GLU A 106 4.91 2.31 -1.09
C GLU A 106 5.28 0.89 -0.64
N ILE A 107 4.33 0.11 -0.13
CA ILE A 107 4.50 -1.32 0.10
C ILE A 107 4.79 -2.04 -1.22
N GLY A 108 4.14 -1.66 -2.31
CA GLY A 108 4.38 -2.18 -3.66
C GLY A 108 5.84 -2.03 -4.08
N HIS A 109 6.44 -0.86 -3.93
CA HIS A 109 7.86 -0.62 -4.19
C HIS A 109 8.77 -1.51 -3.33
N GLN A 110 8.48 -1.64 -2.04
CA GLN A 110 9.24 -2.52 -1.15
C GLN A 110 9.18 -3.98 -1.63
N LEU A 111 8.00 -4.45 -2.00
CA LEU A 111 7.81 -5.83 -2.47
C LEU A 111 8.49 -6.07 -3.82
N LEU A 112 8.47 -5.11 -4.74
CA LEU A 112 9.23 -5.16 -5.98
C LEU A 112 10.73 -5.34 -5.71
N HIS A 113 11.27 -4.53 -4.81
CA HIS A 113 12.67 -4.63 -4.43
C HIS A 113 13.03 -5.96 -3.76
N ILE A 114 12.14 -6.53 -2.95
CA ILE A 114 12.35 -7.80 -2.26
C ILE A 114 12.26 -9.00 -3.22
N TYR A 115 11.23 -9.04 -4.08
CA TYR A 115 10.97 -10.19 -4.95
C TYR A 115 11.73 -10.14 -6.27
N TYR A 116 12.08 -8.95 -6.73
CA TYR A 116 12.73 -8.71 -8.02
C TYR A 116 13.96 -7.80 -7.92
N PRO A 117 14.92 -8.08 -7.00
CA PRO A 117 16.03 -7.16 -6.68
C PRO A 117 16.99 -6.88 -7.85
N LEU A 118 16.96 -7.70 -8.89
CA LEU A 118 17.82 -7.55 -10.08
C LEU A 118 17.06 -7.03 -11.31
N LEU A 119 15.79 -6.71 -11.16
CA LEU A 119 14.98 -6.23 -12.27
C LEU A 119 15.20 -4.73 -12.46
N ALA A 120 15.89 -4.37 -13.54
CA ALA A 120 16.04 -2.97 -13.92
C ALA A 120 14.78 -2.51 -14.68
N LEU A 121 13.89 -1.84 -13.99
CA LEU A 121 12.70 -1.22 -14.57
C LEU A 121 12.99 0.24 -14.93
N SER A 122 12.26 0.79 -15.88
CA SER A 122 12.15 2.24 -15.99
C SER A 122 11.26 2.77 -14.86
N ASP A 123 11.48 4.04 -14.47
CA ASP A 123 10.71 4.67 -13.39
C ASP A 123 9.19 4.48 -13.60
N GLN A 124 8.68 4.77 -14.81
CA GLN A 124 7.26 4.60 -15.11
C GLN A 124 6.77 3.15 -14.96
N LEU A 125 7.58 2.18 -15.36
CA LEU A 125 7.18 0.77 -15.25
C LEU A 125 7.22 0.28 -13.81
N GLU A 126 8.12 0.83 -13.01
CA GLU A 126 8.18 0.55 -11.58
C GLU A 126 6.94 1.10 -10.86
N GLU A 127 6.53 2.34 -11.15
CA GLU A 127 5.29 2.94 -10.66
C GLU A 127 4.06 2.09 -11.05
N ASP A 128 3.93 1.72 -12.34
CA ASP A 128 2.84 0.88 -12.81
C ASP A 128 2.79 -0.49 -12.10
N CYS A 129 3.96 -1.05 -11.78
CA CYS A 129 4.06 -2.31 -11.03
C CYS A 129 3.67 -2.14 -9.56
N ALA A 130 4.09 -1.05 -8.92
CA ALA A 130 3.72 -0.72 -7.56
C ALA A 130 2.20 -0.53 -7.43
N ASP A 131 1.57 0.17 -8.38
CA ASP A 131 0.12 0.33 -8.46
C ASP A 131 -0.63 -1.01 -8.55
N ILE A 132 -0.15 -1.95 -9.39
CA ILE A 132 -0.75 -3.27 -9.51
C ILE A 132 -0.68 -4.05 -8.18
N ILE A 133 0.43 -3.95 -7.46
CA ILE A 133 0.58 -4.60 -6.16
C ILE A 133 -0.33 -3.93 -5.13
N ALA A 134 -0.39 -2.59 -5.12
CA ALA A 134 -1.29 -1.82 -4.26
C ALA A 134 -2.76 -2.21 -4.47
N GLU A 135 -3.19 -2.32 -5.73
CA GLU A 135 -4.53 -2.82 -6.10
C GLU A 135 -4.78 -4.21 -5.46
N GLY A 136 -3.80 -5.11 -5.57
CA GLY A 136 -3.89 -6.45 -4.99
C GLY A 136 -4.00 -6.44 -3.46
N LEU A 137 -3.26 -5.58 -2.78
CA LEU A 137 -3.29 -5.45 -1.32
C LEU A 137 -4.60 -4.85 -0.80
N LEU A 138 -5.12 -3.83 -1.49
CA LEU A 138 -6.35 -3.13 -1.09
C LEU A 138 -7.62 -3.94 -1.40
N LEU A 139 -7.62 -4.69 -2.50
CA LEU A 139 -8.74 -5.49 -2.99
C LEU A 139 -8.34 -6.96 -3.20
N PRO A 140 -7.96 -7.67 -2.13
CA PRO A 140 -7.59 -9.08 -2.26
C PRO A 140 -8.74 -9.92 -2.83
N GLU A 141 -8.46 -10.74 -3.83
CA GLU A 141 -9.48 -11.58 -4.46
C GLU A 141 -10.21 -12.47 -3.44
N CYS A 142 -9.48 -13.01 -2.47
CA CYS A 142 -10.07 -13.85 -1.41
C CYS A 142 -11.10 -13.09 -0.57
N LEU A 143 -10.86 -11.81 -0.25
CA LEU A 143 -11.81 -10.97 0.49
C LEU A 143 -13.01 -10.57 -0.36
N VAL A 144 -12.78 -10.19 -1.62
CA VAL A 144 -13.86 -9.86 -2.55
C VAL A 144 -14.81 -11.07 -2.70
N ARG A 145 -14.27 -12.27 -2.94
CA ARG A 145 -15.04 -13.50 -3.03
C ARG A 145 -15.79 -13.84 -1.72
N ALA A 146 -15.14 -13.70 -0.58
CA ALA A 146 -15.77 -13.94 0.73
C ALA A 146 -16.90 -12.94 1.00
N SER A 147 -16.70 -11.66 0.67
CA SER A 147 -17.72 -10.62 0.81
C SER A 147 -18.91 -10.88 -0.12
N MET A 148 -18.67 -11.27 -1.36
CA MET A 148 -19.73 -11.64 -2.31
C MET A 148 -20.56 -12.82 -1.79
N ALA A 149 -19.91 -13.86 -1.26
CA ALA A 149 -20.59 -15.02 -0.67
C ALA A 149 -21.41 -14.63 0.58
N PHE A 150 -20.86 -13.76 1.42
CA PHE A 150 -21.51 -13.28 2.64
C PHE A 150 -22.78 -12.47 2.35
N PHE A 151 -22.73 -11.59 1.36
CA PHE A 151 -23.86 -10.73 0.97
C PHE A 151 -24.82 -11.40 0.00
N GLN A 152 -24.61 -12.68 -0.36
CA GLN A 152 -25.45 -13.45 -1.29
C GLN A 152 -25.69 -12.72 -2.62
N PHE A 153 -24.66 -12.02 -3.13
CA PHE A 153 -24.75 -11.44 -4.46
C PHE A 153 -24.92 -12.55 -5.51
N PRO A 154 -25.86 -12.40 -6.44
CA PRO A 154 -26.06 -13.41 -7.49
C PRO A 154 -24.79 -13.58 -8.33
N ASP A 155 -24.55 -14.81 -8.83
CA ASP A 155 -23.37 -15.22 -9.60
C ASP A 155 -23.06 -14.34 -10.85
N THR A 156 -24.01 -13.50 -11.26
CA THR A 156 -23.84 -12.54 -12.36
C THR A 156 -22.71 -11.54 -12.15
N LEU A 157 -22.25 -11.33 -10.90
CA LEU A 157 -21.13 -10.45 -10.59
C LEU A 157 -19.76 -11.14 -10.73
N SER A 158 -19.70 -12.44 -10.92
CA SER A 158 -18.45 -13.19 -11.08
C SER A 158 -17.62 -12.74 -12.31
N HIS A 159 -18.19 -11.97 -13.22
CA HIS A 159 -17.55 -11.43 -14.42
C HIS A 159 -17.15 -9.95 -14.31
N ILE A 160 -17.45 -9.29 -13.19
CA ILE A 160 -17.05 -7.88 -13.00
C ILE A 160 -15.56 -7.88 -12.68
N SER A 161 -14.77 -7.24 -13.54
CA SER A 161 -13.33 -7.04 -13.28
C SER A 161 -13.12 -6.06 -12.13
N ARG A 162 -11.97 -6.18 -11.43
CA ARG A 162 -11.57 -5.21 -10.37
C ARG A 162 -11.72 -3.76 -10.84
N SER A 163 -11.34 -3.45 -12.08
CA SER A 163 -11.46 -2.11 -12.68
C SER A 163 -12.90 -1.59 -12.79
N GLN A 164 -13.90 -2.46 -12.68
CA GLN A 164 -15.32 -2.07 -12.72
C GLN A 164 -15.88 -1.83 -11.31
N LEU A 165 -15.25 -2.39 -10.28
CA LEU A 165 -15.63 -2.14 -8.87
C LEU A 165 -15.16 -0.77 -8.39
N ASP A 166 -14.04 -0.26 -8.93
CA ASP A 166 -13.49 1.05 -8.54
C ASP A 166 -14.31 2.26 -9.01
N MET A 167 -15.24 2.06 -9.97
CA MET A 167 -16.00 3.17 -10.56
C MET A 167 -17.26 3.59 -9.78
N ASN A 168 -17.60 2.95 -8.65
CA ASN A 168 -18.89 3.19 -7.96
C ASN A 168 -18.79 3.55 -6.47
N TYR A 169 -17.65 4.04 -5.98
CA TYR A 169 -17.57 4.64 -4.65
C TYR A 169 -17.46 6.16 -4.76
N PRO A 170 -18.44 6.90 -4.18
CA PRO A 170 -18.39 8.36 -4.11
C PRO A 170 -17.33 8.83 -3.11
#